data_92a4b9e0a916ddb5849e62b01c56a335
#
_entry.id   92a4b9e0a916ddb5849e62b01c56a335
#
_cell.length_a   1.000
_cell.length_b   1.000
_cell.length_c   1.000
_cell.angle_alpha   90.00
_cell.angle_beta   90.00
_cell.angle_gamma   90.00
#
_symmetry.space_group_name_H-M   'P 1'
#
loop_
_entity.id
_entity.type
_entity.pdbx_description
1 polymer ?
#
loop_
_entity_poly.entity_id
_entity_poly.type
_entity_poly.pdbx_seq_one_letter_code
_entity_poly.pdbx_strand_id
1 'polypeptide(L)'
;PKYTFGYWWSRYWQYSDNEFVDLVQKLKSVDIPIDVLIVDMDWHETWGLRKKNPAKDEYGQRIGWTGYTWQKELFPSPANFLRWTENEQLKVALNLHPASGIQPYEDVYEPFTREYGWTEKGKSVPFHIDEQKWADAYFKTVLNPMERQGVDFWWLDWQQWMESKFTPGLSNTFWLNYTFFHHAEQQNPALRPFIYHRWGGLGSHRYPLAFSGDTYAKWETLAFLPYFTATSSNVNYGYWGHDIGGHMFKKETKATDPELYTRWLQYGVFTPIFKTHSTKDPRIERYLWFFPDHLFVMRDAIRLRYTLAPYVYNAARENYDTGVGMCRPMYYDHPERDEAYNVPEQFMFGNDILATAVVEPVDSVTGLAARRIWFPEGRWYDCATGAMYEGGRTEELHYTL
;
A
#
# COMPACT_ATOMS: atom_id res chain seq x y z
N PRO A 1 -12.53 -6.69 2.90
CA PRO A 1 -13.39 -5.59 3.36
C PRO A 1 -13.57 -4.53 2.27
N LYS A 2 -14.71 -3.80 2.27
CA LYS A 2 -15.00 -2.81 1.20
C LYS A 2 -14.01 -1.67 1.14
N TYR A 3 -13.57 -1.16 2.29
CA TYR A 3 -12.59 -0.07 2.37
C TYR A 3 -11.25 -0.40 1.70
N THR A 4 -10.91 -1.66 1.54
CA THR A 4 -9.71 -2.14 0.85
C THR A 4 -9.62 -1.57 -0.56
N PHE A 5 -10.76 -1.42 -1.23
CA PHE A 5 -10.84 -1.01 -2.63
C PHE A 5 -11.11 0.48 -2.84
N GLY A 6 -11.20 1.25 -1.75
CA GLY A 6 -11.26 2.70 -1.81
C GLY A 6 -9.90 3.36 -1.97
N TYR A 7 -9.84 4.67 -1.76
CA TYR A 7 -8.61 5.43 -1.81
C TYR A 7 -7.91 5.43 -0.45
N TRP A 8 -6.60 5.13 -0.47
CA TRP A 8 -5.73 5.14 0.70
C TRP A 8 -4.76 6.30 0.62
N TRP A 9 -4.79 7.17 1.61
CA TRP A 9 -3.76 8.17 1.80
C TRP A 9 -2.61 7.60 2.62
N SER A 10 -1.39 7.75 2.11
CA SER A 10 -0.16 7.42 2.81
C SER A 10 0.95 8.38 2.39
N ARG A 11 1.77 8.78 3.31
CA ARG A 11 3.02 9.51 3.07
C ARG A 11 3.92 9.33 4.28
N TYR A 12 5.17 8.94 4.08
CA TYR A 12 6.15 9.02 5.15
C TYR A 12 6.47 10.49 5.42
N TRP A 13 5.89 11.03 6.48
CA TRP A 13 6.03 12.41 6.92
C TRP A 13 5.72 12.51 8.40
N GLN A 14 6.28 13.54 9.09
CA GLN A 14 5.99 13.78 10.50
C GLN A 14 4.67 14.53 10.64
N TYR A 15 3.56 13.86 10.41
CA TYR A 15 2.24 14.41 10.64
C TYR A 15 1.88 14.39 12.12
N SER A 16 1.35 15.51 12.60
CA SER A 16 0.57 15.54 13.83
C SER A 16 -0.86 15.08 13.59
N ASP A 17 -1.58 14.76 14.67
CA ASP A 17 -3.01 14.46 14.64
C ASP A 17 -3.82 15.59 14.00
N ASN A 18 -3.52 16.85 14.30
CA ASN A 18 -4.18 18.01 13.70
C ASN A 18 -3.91 18.14 12.20
N GLU A 19 -2.69 17.88 11.73
CA GLU A 19 -2.37 17.89 10.30
C GLU A 19 -3.11 16.79 9.54
N PHE A 20 -3.37 15.63 10.16
CA PHE A 20 -4.23 14.62 9.57
C PHE A 20 -5.70 15.07 9.51
N VAL A 21 -6.19 15.76 10.52
CA VAL A 21 -7.54 16.38 10.51
C VAL A 21 -7.64 17.36 9.35
N ASP A 22 -6.69 18.28 9.23
CA ASP A 22 -6.66 19.29 8.16
C ASP A 22 -6.58 18.64 6.76
N LEU A 23 -5.76 17.58 6.61
CA LEU A 23 -5.65 16.80 5.39
C LEU A 23 -7.00 16.21 4.97
N VAL A 24 -7.69 15.53 5.87
CA VAL A 24 -8.98 14.89 5.56
C VAL A 24 -10.05 15.93 5.27
N GLN A 25 -10.09 17.04 6.02
CA GLN A 25 -10.99 18.15 5.75
C GLN A 25 -10.71 18.77 4.38
N LYS A 26 -9.43 18.91 4.01
CA LYS A 26 -9.05 19.42 2.69
C LYS A 26 -9.47 18.49 1.56
N LEU A 27 -9.26 17.17 1.69
CA LEU A 27 -9.74 16.18 0.73
C LEU A 27 -11.26 16.31 0.52
N LYS A 28 -12.02 16.38 1.61
CA LYS A 28 -13.48 16.60 1.56
C LYS A 28 -13.85 17.91 0.86
N SER A 29 -13.13 18.99 1.16
CA SER A 29 -13.42 20.32 0.57
C SER A 29 -13.21 20.39 -0.94
N VAL A 30 -12.37 19.51 -1.50
CA VAL A 30 -12.13 19.38 -2.94
C VAL A 30 -12.83 18.16 -3.55
N ASP A 31 -13.77 17.56 -2.81
CA ASP A 31 -14.61 16.44 -3.22
C ASP A 31 -13.82 15.19 -3.63
N ILE A 32 -12.80 14.86 -2.82
CA ILE A 32 -12.00 13.64 -2.96
C ILE A 32 -12.33 12.70 -1.80
N PRO A 33 -12.95 11.55 -2.07
CA PRO A 33 -13.24 10.54 -1.05
C PRO A 33 -11.97 9.82 -0.59
N ILE A 34 -12.00 9.33 0.66
CA ILE A 34 -10.91 8.55 1.28
C ILE A 34 -11.51 7.51 2.22
N ASP A 35 -10.94 6.31 2.24
CA ASP A 35 -11.36 5.23 3.14
C ASP A 35 -10.29 4.85 4.16
N VAL A 36 -9.01 4.95 3.79
CA VAL A 36 -7.91 4.48 4.63
C VAL A 36 -6.87 5.58 4.83
N LEU A 37 -6.53 5.80 6.09
CA LEU A 37 -5.44 6.67 6.51
C LEU A 37 -4.29 5.82 7.04
N ILE A 38 -3.15 5.86 6.36
CA ILE A 38 -1.93 5.21 6.83
C ILE A 38 -1.09 6.22 7.60
N VAL A 39 -0.75 5.89 8.83
CA VAL A 39 0.21 6.62 9.65
C VAL A 39 1.53 5.88 9.60
N ASP A 40 2.50 6.47 8.89
CA ASP A 40 3.82 5.89 8.72
C ASP A 40 4.66 6.04 10.00
N MET A 41 5.85 5.50 10.00
CA MET A 41 6.67 5.21 11.19
C MET A 41 6.84 6.36 12.20
N ASP A 42 6.61 7.61 11.83
CA ASP A 42 6.66 8.73 12.81
C ASP A 42 5.44 8.77 13.77
N TRP A 43 4.52 7.78 13.70
CA TRP A 43 3.49 7.62 14.73
C TRP A 43 4.11 7.23 16.09
N HIS A 44 5.25 6.55 16.07
CA HIS A 44 6.01 6.19 17.27
C HIS A 44 7.28 7.03 17.41
N GLU A 45 7.96 6.91 18.55
CA GLU A 45 9.22 7.57 18.79
C GLU A 45 10.31 7.05 17.84
N THR A 46 10.69 7.87 16.85
CA THR A 46 11.77 7.57 15.91
C THR A 46 13.08 8.26 16.31
N TRP A 47 14.19 7.88 15.65
CA TRP A 47 15.54 8.47 15.91
C TRP A 47 15.59 9.99 15.74
N GLY A 48 14.77 10.57 14.88
CA GLY A 48 14.71 12.02 14.66
C GLY A 48 14.14 12.81 15.84
N LEU A 49 13.37 12.16 16.69
CA LEU A 49 12.64 12.73 17.81
C LEU A 49 13.29 12.37 19.16
N ARG A 50 14.25 11.44 19.18
CA ARG A 50 14.99 11.02 20.38
C ARG A 50 16.43 11.51 20.34
N LYS A 51 16.68 12.68 20.85
CA LYS A 51 18.02 13.29 20.87
C LYS A 51 19.00 12.68 21.88
N LYS A 52 18.58 11.76 22.74
CA LYS A 52 19.37 11.29 23.91
C LYS A 52 19.71 9.80 23.94
N ASN A 53 19.32 9.01 22.95
CA ASN A 53 19.57 7.56 22.97
C ASN A 53 20.76 7.17 22.08
N PRO A 54 21.45 6.07 22.41
CA PRO A 54 22.47 5.51 21.54
C PRO A 54 21.86 5.16 20.18
N ALA A 55 22.66 5.27 19.12
CA ALA A 55 22.21 4.98 17.76
C ALA A 55 21.88 3.50 17.53
N LYS A 56 22.36 2.61 18.43
CA LYS A 56 22.17 1.16 18.38
C LYS A 56 21.94 0.61 19.80
N ASP A 57 21.19 -0.48 19.86
CA ASP A 57 21.06 -1.28 21.07
C ASP A 57 22.29 -2.17 21.31
N GLU A 58 22.28 -2.95 22.40
CA GLU A 58 23.34 -3.89 22.79
C GLU A 58 23.55 -5.02 21.78
N TYR A 59 22.60 -5.28 20.91
CA TYR A 59 22.69 -6.27 19.82
C TYR A 59 23.09 -5.66 18.49
N GLY A 60 23.43 -4.36 18.48
CA GLY A 60 23.83 -3.62 17.28
C GLY A 60 22.68 -3.21 16.38
N GLN A 61 21.42 -3.31 16.84
CA GLN A 61 20.23 -2.89 16.08
C GLN A 61 20.09 -1.38 16.14
N ARG A 62 19.71 -0.78 15.03
CA ARG A 62 19.45 0.66 14.96
C ARG A 62 18.17 0.99 15.74
N ILE A 63 18.30 1.83 16.75
CA ILE A 63 17.16 2.31 17.55
C ILE A 63 16.35 3.34 16.74
N GLY A 64 15.03 3.26 16.84
CA GLY A 64 14.08 4.21 16.24
C GLY A 64 13.51 3.84 14.89
N TRP A 65 13.92 2.71 14.26
CA TRP A 65 13.14 2.09 13.20
C TRP A 65 11.96 1.33 13.78
N THR A 66 12.24 0.45 14.73
CA THR A 66 11.22 -0.22 15.52
C THR A 66 10.75 0.71 16.63
N GLY A 67 9.46 0.72 16.91
CA GLY A 67 8.88 1.44 18.04
C GLY A 67 7.42 1.12 18.22
N TYR A 68 6.96 1.21 19.49
CA TYR A 68 5.59 0.89 19.89
C TYR A 68 5.03 1.92 20.88
N THR A 69 5.78 2.98 21.14
CA THR A 69 5.36 4.10 21.98
C THR A 69 4.96 5.27 21.11
N TRP A 70 3.73 5.72 21.25
CA TRP A 70 3.23 6.86 20.49
C TRP A 70 4.09 8.11 20.70
N GLN A 71 4.39 8.78 19.59
CA GLN A 71 5.07 10.07 19.62
C GLN A 71 4.11 11.16 20.12
N LYS A 72 4.23 11.50 21.41
CA LYS A 72 3.28 12.40 22.09
C LYS A 72 3.35 13.85 21.63
N GLU A 73 4.46 14.27 21.02
CA GLU A 73 4.55 15.60 20.41
C GLU A 73 3.67 15.71 19.16
N LEU A 74 3.50 14.61 18.41
CA LEU A 74 2.67 14.54 17.21
C LEU A 74 1.24 14.07 17.54
N PHE A 75 1.11 13.15 18.46
CA PHE A 75 -0.15 12.56 18.90
C PHE A 75 -0.31 12.69 20.42
N PRO A 76 -0.67 13.88 20.93
CA PRO A 76 -0.82 14.12 22.37
C PRO A 76 -1.85 13.19 23.03
N SER A 77 -2.89 12.83 22.29
CA SER A 77 -3.94 11.91 22.71
C SER A 77 -4.30 10.92 21.59
N PRO A 78 -3.55 9.80 21.44
CA PRO A 78 -3.81 8.82 20.38
C PRO A 78 -5.24 8.30 20.39
N ALA A 79 -5.82 8.07 21.57
CA ALA A 79 -7.20 7.60 21.69
C ALA A 79 -8.22 8.62 21.14
N ASN A 80 -7.97 9.93 21.26
CA ASN A 80 -8.84 10.93 20.66
C ASN A 80 -8.68 10.99 19.15
N PHE A 81 -7.46 10.88 18.65
CA PHE A 81 -7.18 10.79 17.22
C PHE A 81 -7.89 9.57 16.59
N LEU A 82 -7.72 8.38 17.16
CA LEU A 82 -8.34 7.16 16.66
C LEU A 82 -9.88 7.20 16.74
N ARG A 83 -10.44 7.80 17.80
CA ARG A 83 -11.90 8.03 17.88
C ARG A 83 -12.38 9.01 16.81
N TRP A 84 -11.60 10.04 16.52
CA TRP A 84 -11.92 10.96 15.45
C TRP A 84 -11.93 10.24 14.08
N THR A 85 -10.93 9.41 13.79
CA THR A 85 -10.93 8.63 12.53
C THR A 85 -12.13 7.68 12.42
N GLU A 86 -12.54 7.05 13.51
CA GLU A 86 -13.75 6.23 13.56
C GLU A 86 -15.02 7.05 13.24
N ASN A 87 -15.15 8.25 13.84
CA ASN A 87 -16.27 9.16 13.57
C ASN A 87 -16.29 9.63 12.10
N GLU A 88 -15.14 9.80 11.49
CA GLU A 88 -14.98 10.13 10.07
C GLU A 88 -15.16 8.91 9.14
N GLN A 89 -15.41 7.73 9.70
CA GLN A 89 -15.55 6.45 9.01
C GLN A 89 -14.27 6.02 8.25
N LEU A 90 -13.12 6.49 8.70
CA LEU A 90 -11.81 6.12 8.17
C LEU A 90 -11.28 4.86 8.83
N LYS A 91 -10.56 4.06 8.08
CA LYS A 91 -9.75 2.97 8.60
C LYS A 91 -8.30 3.43 8.77
N VAL A 92 -7.68 3.04 9.88
CA VAL A 92 -6.32 3.44 10.22
C VAL A 92 -5.39 2.25 10.25
N ALA A 93 -4.28 2.38 9.52
CA ALA A 93 -3.15 1.45 9.62
C ALA A 93 -1.93 2.17 10.18
N LEU A 94 -1.21 1.49 11.07
CA LEU A 94 0.10 1.92 11.53
C LEU A 94 1.20 1.07 10.89
N ASN A 95 2.28 1.73 10.48
CA ASN A 95 3.47 1.08 9.93
C ASN A 95 4.26 0.38 11.05
N LEU A 96 4.77 -0.82 10.77
CA LEU A 96 5.59 -1.62 11.68
C LEU A 96 6.91 -2.07 11.04
N HIS A 97 8.01 -1.85 11.79
CA HIS A 97 9.35 -2.34 11.50
C HIS A 97 9.88 -3.11 12.72
N PRO A 98 9.55 -4.37 12.93
CA PRO A 98 9.70 -5.02 14.24
C PRO A 98 11.13 -5.53 14.55
N ALA A 99 12.10 -5.38 13.65
CA ALA A 99 13.41 -6.05 13.70
C ALA A 99 14.24 -5.80 14.98
N SER A 100 14.06 -4.63 15.63
CA SER A 100 14.82 -4.31 16.84
C SER A 100 14.16 -4.81 18.15
N GLY A 101 13.08 -5.59 18.02
CA GLY A 101 12.38 -6.15 19.18
C GLY A 101 11.75 -5.09 20.08
N ILE A 102 11.77 -5.32 21.41
CA ILE A 102 11.16 -4.42 22.38
C ILE A 102 12.26 -3.71 23.19
N GLN A 103 12.26 -2.39 23.12
CA GLN A 103 13.30 -1.57 23.75
C GLN A 103 12.90 -1.16 25.17
N PRO A 104 13.88 -1.00 26.10
CA PRO A 104 13.61 -0.68 27.52
C PRO A 104 12.88 0.64 27.76
N TYR A 105 12.89 1.54 26.79
CA TYR A 105 12.23 2.84 26.88
C TYR A 105 10.78 2.84 26.40
N GLU A 106 10.32 1.74 25.78
CA GLU A 106 8.96 1.64 25.28
C GLU A 106 7.94 1.54 26.42
N ASP A 107 6.82 2.18 26.28
CA ASP A 107 5.70 2.08 27.25
C ASP A 107 5.24 0.61 27.41
N VAL A 108 5.45 -0.19 26.38
CA VAL A 108 5.10 -1.61 26.33
C VAL A 108 6.15 -2.55 26.95
N TYR A 109 7.35 -2.04 27.32
CA TYR A 109 8.47 -2.86 27.79
C TYR A 109 8.13 -3.67 29.04
N GLU A 110 7.64 -3.03 30.09
CA GLU A 110 7.31 -3.70 31.35
C GLU A 110 6.14 -4.71 31.21
N PRO A 111 5.02 -4.38 30.54
CA PRO A 111 3.98 -5.37 30.26
C PRO A 111 4.49 -6.56 29.43
N PHE A 112 5.29 -6.31 28.40
CA PHE A 112 5.81 -7.35 27.52
C PHE A 112 6.80 -8.26 28.27
N THR A 113 7.79 -7.71 28.96
CA THR A 113 8.83 -8.48 29.66
C THR A 113 8.23 -9.37 30.76
N ARG A 114 7.20 -8.88 31.45
CA ARG A 114 6.46 -9.66 32.45
C ARG A 114 5.72 -10.85 31.82
N GLU A 115 5.02 -10.61 30.71
CA GLU A 115 4.26 -11.65 30.02
C GLU A 115 5.17 -12.70 29.38
N TYR A 116 6.22 -12.23 28.72
CA TYR A 116 7.22 -13.10 28.08
C TYR A 116 8.10 -13.82 29.09
N GLY A 117 8.28 -13.24 30.29
CA GLY A 117 9.19 -13.79 31.33
C GLY A 117 10.66 -13.46 31.08
N TRP A 118 10.94 -12.28 30.50
CA TRP A 118 12.26 -11.76 30.26
C TRP A 118 12.97 -11.44 31.58
N THR A 119 14.20 -11.94 31.78
CA THR A 119 14.94 -11.84 33.07
C THR A 119 16.01 -10.76 33.04
N GLU A 120 16.48 -10.35 31.88
CA GLU A 120 17.55 -9.36 31.73
C GLU A 120 16.99 -7.93 31.79
N LYS A 121 16.67 -7.48 33.02
CA LYS A 121 16.08 -6.17 33.25
C LYS A 121 16.89 -5.03 32.63
N GLY A 122 16.19 -4.11 31.95
CA GLY A 122 16.79 -2.93 31.31
C GLY A 122 17.54 -3.20 30.01
N LYS A 123 17.54 -4.43 29.53
CA LYS A 123 18.06 -4.78 28.21
C LYS A 123 16.94 -4.94 27.20
N SER A 124 17.25 -4.67 25.94
CA SER A 124 16.33 -4.88 24.82
C SER A 124 15.95 -6.35 24.71
N VAL A 125 14.69 -6.62 24.39
CA VAL A 125 14.24 -7.98 24.08
C VAL A 125 14.33 -8.19 22.59
N PRO A 126 15.18 -9.10 22.08
CA PRO A 126 15.33 -9.35 20.66
C PRO A 126 14.01 -9.76 19.97
N PHE A 127 13.87 -9.43 18.71
CA PHE A 127 12.73 -9.86 17.89
C PHE A 127 12.79 -11.37 17.68
N HIS A 128 11.77 -12.07 18.15
CA HIS A 128 11.70 -13.55 18.15
C HIS A 128 10.28 -14.03 17.84
N ILE A 129 9.71 -13.56 16.74
CA ILE A 129 8.33 -13.89 16.32
C ILE A 129 8.11 -15.38 16.01
N ASP A 130 9.16 -16.13 15.79
CA ASP A 130 9.14 -17.57 15.57
C ASP A 130 9.07 -18.41 16.87
N GLU A 131 9.16 -17.78 18.03
CA GLU A 131 8.83 -18.39 19.32
C GLU A 131 7.39 -18.06 19.72
N GLN A 132 6.57 -19.09 19.92
CA GLN A 132 5.15 -18.94 20.26
C GLN A 132 4.94 -18.03 21.49
N LYS A 133 5.73 -18.24 22.55
CA LYS A 133 5.61 -17.45 23.78
C LYS A 133 5.92 -15.98 23.58
N TRP A 134 6.90 -15.67 22.73
CA TRP A 134 7.22 -14.29 22.35
C TRP A 134 6.09 -13.66 21.54
N ALA A 135 5.57 -14.41 20.55
CA ALA A 135 4.46 -13.97 19.71
C ALA A 135 3.21 -13.70 20.57
N ASP A 136 2.86 -14.59 21.47
CA ASP A 136 1.70 -14.43 22.35
C ASP A 136 1.83 -13.19 23.25
N ALA A 137 3.01 -12.97 23.83
CA ALA A 137 3.29 -11.78 24.63
C ALA A 137 3.20 -10.51 23.77
N TYR A 138 3.71 -10.55 22.53
CA TYR A 138 3.70 -9.42 21.60
C TYR A 138 2.29 -9.00 21.21
N PHE A 139 1.46 -9.95 20.78
CA PHE A 139 0.06 -9.64 20.48
C PHE A 139 -0.68 -9.16 21.72
N LYS A 140 -0.57 -9.86 22.83
CA LYS A 140 -1.33 -9.57 24.04
C LYS A 140 -1.00 -8.20 24.65
N THR A 141 0.26 -7.82 24.67
CA THR A 141 0.72 -6.65 25.44
C THR A 141 1.12 -5.44 24.58
N VAL A 142 1.38 -5.65 23.27
CA VAL A 142 1.81 -4.59 22.37
C VAL A 142 0.70 -4.23 21.38
N LEU A 143 0.25 -5.17 20.55
CA LEU A 143 -0.62 -4.86 19.42
C LEU A 143 -2.11 -4.80 19.80
N ASN A 144 -2.64 -5.80 20.50
CA ASN A 144 -4.05 -5.84 20.87
C ASN A 144 -4.53 -4.64 21.71
N PRO A 145 -3.71 -4.03 22.61
CA PRO A 145 -4.09 -2.79 23.26
C PRO A 145 -4.31 -1.64 22.29
N MET A 146 -3.50 -1.51 21.23
CA MET A 146 -3.63 -0.48 20.20
C MET A 146 -4.84 -0.73 19.29
N GLU A 147 -5.09 -1.99 18.92
CA GLU A 147 -6.29 -2.37 18.17
C GLU A 147 -7.57 -2.04 18.94
N ARG A 148 -7.60 -2.31 20.25
CA ARG A 148 -8.73 -1.90 21.11
C ARG A 148 -8.90 -0.37 21.22
N GLN A 149 -7.85 0.40 20.96
CA GLN A 149 -7.93 1.87 20.91
C GLN A 149 -8.45 2.39 19.57
N GLY A 150 -8.47 1.55 18.51
CA GLY A 150 -9.01 1.93 17.21
C GLY A 150 -8.05 1.78 16.03
N VAL A 151 -6.89 1.13 16.20
CA VAL A 151 -6.06 0.73 15.05
C VAL A 151 -6.74 -0.43 14.34
N ASP A 152 -7.05 -0.27 13.05
CA ASP A 152 -7.83 -1.24 12.30
C ASP A 152 -7.00 -2.39 11.73
N PHE A 153 -5.77 -2.12 11.30
CA PHE A 153 -4.85 -3.14 10.78
C PHE A 153 -3.40 -2.65 10.78
N TRP A 154 -2.47 -3.55 10.49
CA TRP A 154 -1.04 -3.29 10.53
C TRP A 154 -0.43 -3.28 9.14
N TRP A 155 0.50 -2.34 8.93
CA TRP A 155 1.37 -2.34 7.78
C TRP A 155 2.73 -2.94 8.17
N LEU A 156 2.97 -4.19 7.76
CA LEU A 156 4.21 -4.92 8.01
C LEU A 156 5.24 -4.56 6.94
N ASP A 157 6.12 -3.64 7.27
CA ASP A 157 7.16 -3.17 6.36
C ASP A 157 8.43 -4.05 6.43
N TRP A 158 9.49 -3.69 5.74
CA TRP A 158 10.60 -4.58 5.43
C TRP A 158 11.63 -4.78 6.54
N GLN A 159 11.69 -3.97 7.55
CA GLN A 159 12.64 -4.05 8.69
C GLN A 159 12.29 -5.22 9.62
N GLN A 160 12.46 -6.44 9.13
CA GLN A 160 12.04 -7.69 9.80
C GLN A 160 13.15 -8.73 9.84
N TRP A 161 14.30 -8.49 9.21
CA TRP A 161 15.33 -9.46 8.78
C TRP A 161 14.80 -10.40 7.70
N MET A 162 15.71 -10.85 6.82
CA MET A 162 15.36 -11.82 5.77
C MET A 162 14.98 -13.17 6.35
N GLU A 163 15.77 -13.65 7.30
CA GLU A 163 15.57 -14.92 7.99
C GLU A 163 15.54 -14.72 9.50
N SER A 164 14.87 -15.65 10.19
CA SER A 164 14.93 -15.74 11.63
C SER A 164 16.38 -15.95 12.11
N LYS A 165 16.77 -15.25 13.17
CA LYS A 165 18.07 -15.45 13.82
C LYS A 165 18.10 -16.72 14.69
N PHE A 166 16.95 -17.29 14.98
CA PHE A 166 16.79 -18.41 15.90
C PHE A 166 16.37 -19.68 15.18
N THR A 167 15.67 -19.58 14.04
CA THR A 167 15.24 -20.72 13.23
C THR A 167 15.85 -20.61 11.84
N PRO A 168 17.00 -21.25 11.57
CA PRO A 168 17.67 -21.17 10.28
C PRO A 168 16.76 -21.59 9.11
N GLY A 169 16.81 -20.86 8.00
CA GLY A 169 16.01 -21.11 6.81
C GLY A 169 14.55 -20.62 6.88
N LEU A 170 14.09 -20.13 8.03
CA LEU A 170 12.74 -19.57 8.15
C LEU A 170 12.74 -18.11 7.70
N SER A 171 12.01 -17.81 6.61
CA SER A 171 11.78 -16.43 6.19
C SER A 171 10.93 -15.67 7.21
N ASN A 172 11.48 -14.59 7.76
CA ASN A 172 10.75 -13.75 8.71
C ASN A 172 9.54 -13.06 8.06
N THR A 173 9.66 -12.59 6.83
CA THR A 173 8.55 -11.94 6.14
C THR A 173 7.38 -12.90 5.97
N PHE A 174 7.64 -14.13 5.52
CA PHE A 174 6.59 -15.14 5.37
C PHE A 174 5.99 -15.53 6.73
N TRP A 175 6.83 -15.75 7.74
CA TRP A 175 6.38 -16.17 9.06
C TRP A 175 5.60 -15.06 9.79
N LEU A 176 6.05 -13.82 9.65
CA LEU A 176 5.34 -12.65 10.20
C LEU A 176 3.94 -12.51 9.57
N ASN A 177 3.85 -12.64 8.22
CA ASN A 177 2.57 -12.61 7.52
C ASN A 177 1.63 -13.73 8.01
N TYR A 178 2.14 -14.96 8.14
CA TYR A 178 1.40 -16.09 8.68
C TYR A 178 0.88 -15.78 10.09
N THR A 179 1.76 -15.36 10.99
CA THR A 179 1.44 -15.13 12.40
C THR A 179 0.40 -14.02 12.57
N PHE A 180 0.58 -12.89 11.90
CA PHE A 180 -0.36 -11.75 11.98
C PHE A 180 -1.72 -12.08 11.37
N PHE A 181 -1.72 -12.76 10.21
CA PHE A 181 -2.96 -13.13 9.55
C PHE A 181 -3.82 -14.08 10.40
N HIS A 182 -3.21 -15.14 10.93
CA HIS A 182 -3.93 -16.09 11.78
C HIS A 182 -4.30 -15.51 13.13
N HIS A 183 -3.48 -14.61 13.68
CA HIS A 183 -3.88 -13.88 14.88
C HIS A 183 -5.13 -13.03 14.63
N ALA A 184 -5.17 -12.26 13.55
CA ALA A 184 -6.34 -11.46 13.17
C ALA A 184 -7.60 -12.33 12.95
N GLU A 185 -7.44 -13.50 12.33
CA GLU A 185 -8.52 -14.49 12.15
C GLU A 185 -9.08 -15.00 13.49
N GLN A 186 -8.22 -15.29 14.44
CA GLN A 186 -8.60 -15.78 15.78
C GLN A 186 -9.23 -14.69 16.63
N GLN A 187 -8.75 -13.44 16.54
CA GLN A 187 -9.30 -12.33 17.32
C GLN A 187 -10.72 -11.96 16.90
N ASN A 188 -11.04 -12.05 15.62
CA ASN A 188 -12.38 -11.74 15.12
C ASN A 188 -12.81 -12.70 14.00
N PRO A 189 -13.32 -13.90 14.36
CA PRO A 189 -13.73 -14.92 13.38
C PRO A 189 -14.88 -14.49 12.46
N ALA A 190 -15.60 -13.43 12.80
CA ALA A 190 -16.68 -12.89 11.98
C ALA A 190 -16.19 -11.98 10.85
N LEU A 191 -14.94 -11.53 10.91
CA LEU A 191 -14.32 -10.69 9.90
C LEU A 191 -13.26 -11.47 9.13
N ARG A 192 -13.08 -11.11 7.86
CA ARG A 192 -11.94 -11.62 7.10
C ARG A 192 -10.65 -11.00 7.67
N PRO A 193 -9.63 -11.81 7.98
CA PRO A 193 -8.36 -11.30 8.43
C PRO A 193 -7.72 -10.43 7.36
N PHE A 194 -7.02 -9.40 7.80
CA PHE A 194 -6.47 -8.38 6.92
C PHE A 194 -5.12 -7.89 7.44
N ILE A 195 -4.11 -7.98 6.59
CA ILE A 195 -2.78 -7.42 6.83
C ILE A 195 -2.33 -6.67 5.58
N TYR A 196 -1.50 -5.66 5.74
CA TYR A 196 -0.83 -4.99 4.65
C TYR A 196 0.67 -5.19 4.78
N HIS A 197 1.28 -5.84 3.78
CA HIS A 197 2.69 -6.23 3.88
C HIS A 197 3.43 -6.01 2.55
N ARG A 198 4.73 -6.27 2.56
CA ARG A 198 5.54 -6.26 1.34
C ARG A 198 5.48 -7.62 0.64
N TRP A 199 6.59 -8.03 0.09
CA TRP A 199 6.77 -9.35 -0.54
C TRP A 199 7.01 -10.44 0.52
N GLY A 200 6.86 -11.67 0.12
CA GLY A 200 7.15 -12.84 0.96
C GLY A 200 7.46 -14.08 0.12
N GLY A 201 7.55 -13.93 -1.20
CA GLY A 201 7.79 -15.03 -2.13
C GLY A 201 6.54 -15.85 -2.45
N LEU A 202 6.74 -17.01 -3.08
CA LEU A 202 5.67 -17.94 -3.42
C LEU A 202 4.93 -18.38 -2.16
N GLY A 203 3.60 -18.41 -2.23
CA GLY A 203 2.74 -18.76 -1.10
C GLY A 203 2.21 -17.55 -0.29
N SER A 204 2.81 -16.36 -0.44
CA SER A 204 2.37 -15.16 0.29
C SER A 204 1.01 -14.63 -0.14
N HIS A 205 0.48 -15.07 -1.27
CA HIS A 205 -0.90 -14.79 -1.70
C HIS A 205 -1.95 -15.23 -0.67
N ARG A 206 -1.61 -16.13 0.24
CA ARG A 206 -2.48 -16.58 1.35
C ARG A 206 -2.75 -15.49 2.37
N TYR A 207 -1.91 -14.47 2.42
CA TYR A 207 -1.92 -13.41 3.42
C TYR A 207 -2.04 -12.03 2.75
N PRO A 208 -3.20 -11.72 2.15
CA PRO A 208 -3.37 -10.42 1.50
C PRO A 208 -3.41 -9.28 2.54
N LEU A 209 -2.93 -8.11 2.19
CA LEU A 209 -2.50 -7.56 0.91
C LEU A 209 -1.00 -7.32 0.86
N ALA A 210 -0.48 -7.03 -0.36
CA ALA A 210 0.90 -6.58 -0.49
C ALA A 210 1.07 -5.36 -1.42
N PHE A 211 2.28 -4.79 -1.41
CA PHE A 211 2.68 -3.71 -2.32
C PHE A 211 4.11 -3.90 -2.82
N SER A 212 4.45 -3.24 -3.93
CA SER A 212 5.74 -3.41 -4.61
C SER A 212 6.94 -2.78 -3.88
N GLY A 213 6.69 -1.90 -2.89
CA GLY A 213 7.74 -1.23 -2.12
C GLY A 213 8.31 0.01 -2.79
N ASP A 214 9.54 0.34 -2.42
CA ASP A 214 10.20 1.59 -2.73
C ASP A 214 10.61 1.66 -4.20
N THR A 215 9.91 2.43 -4.99
CA THR A 215 10.19 2.64 -6.41
C THR A 215 10.54 4.09 -6.70
N TYR A 216 11.30 4.32 -7.77
CA TYR A 216 11.57 5.68 -8.22
C TYR A 216 10.37 6.29 -8.94
N ALA A 217 10.07 7.56 -8.66
CA ALA A 217 9.08 8.35 -9.37
C ALA A 217 9.62 8.73 -10.76
N LYS A 218 9.35 7.88 -11.76
CA LYS A 218 9.80 8.04 -13.15
C LYS A 218 8.90 7.24 -14.09
N TRP A 219 8.88 7.66 -15.35
CA TRP A 219 8.04 7.06 -16.39
C TRP A 219 8.33 5.57 -16.62
N GLU A 220 9.58 5.14 -16.59
CA GLU A 220 9.95 3.73 -16.78
C GLU A 220 9.44 2.85 -15.62
N THR A 221 9.30 3.41 -14.42
CA THR A 221 8.65 2.69 -13.32
C THR A 221 7.17 2.52 -13.61
N LEU A 222 6.47 3.59 -14.01
CA LEU A 222 5.06 3.50 -14.37
C LEU A 222 4.84 2.51 -15.52
N ALA A 223 5.71 2.51 -16.53
CA ALA A 223 5.64 1.59 -17.67
C ALA A 223 5.76 0.11 -17.27
N PHE A 224 6.52 -0.19 -16.22
CA PHE A 224 6.68 -1.57 -15.73
C PHE A 224 5.51 -2.06 -14.87
N LEU A 225 4.81 -1.17 -14.18
CA LEU A 225 3.82 -1.57 -13.18
C LEU A 225 2.60 -2.33 -13.74
N PRO A 226 2.04 -2.02 -14.92
CA PRO A 226 0.95 -2.80 -15.49
C PRO A 226 1.33 -4.27 -15.73
N TYR A 227 2.51 -4.50 -16.31
CA TYR A 227 3.06 -5.84 -16.49
C TYR A 227 3.23 -6.56 -15.14
N PHE A 228 3.85 -5.91 -14.17
CA PHE A 228 4.07 -6.49 -12.84
C PHE A 228 2.75 -6.84 -12.14
N THR A 229 1.77 -5.93 -12.18
CA THR A 229 0.45 -6.13 -11.56
C THR A 229 -0.31 -7.29 -12.20
N ALA A 230 -0.35 -7.34 -13.53
CA ALA A 230 -1.05 -8.39 -14.24
C ALA A 230 -0.39 -9.76 -14.04
N THR A 231 0.95 -9.84 -14.18
CA THR A 231 1.68 -11.11 -14.06
C THR A 231 1.76 -11.64 -12.62
N SER A 232 1.49 -10.84 -11.60
CA SER A 232 1.34 -11.31 -10.22
C SER A 232 0.23 -12.36 -10.07
N SER A 233 -0.78 -12.31 -10.95
CA SER A 233 -1.84 -13.31 -11.03
C SER A 233 -1.33 -14.72 -11.41
N ASN A 234 -0.19 -14.85 -12.11
CA ASN A 234 0.43 -16.14 -12.43
C ASN A 234 0.85 -16.94 -11.18
N VAL A 235 0.97 -16.27 -10.03
CA VAL A 235 1.28 -16.87 -8.74
C VAL A 235 0.16 -16.65 -7.72
N ASN A 236 -1.07 -16.43 -8.20
CA ASN A 236 -2.27 -16.17 -7.43
C ASN A 236 -2.22 -14.90 -6.55
N TYR A 237 -1.31 -13.97 -6.81
CA TYR A 237 -1.19 -12.75 -6.01
C TYR A 237 -2.13 -11.66 -6.56
N GLY A 238 -3.44 -11.85 -6.36
CA GLY A 238 -4.50 -11.00 -6.93
C GLY A 238 -4.72 -9.66 -6.21
N TYR A 239 -4.09 -9.43 -5.03
CA TYR A 239 -4.30 -8.21 -4.22
C TYR A 239 -2.99 -7.45 -4.05
N TRP A 240 -2.60 -6.78 -5.11
CA TRP A 240 -1.33 -6.10 -5.21
C TRP A 240 -1.52 -4.58 -5.31
N GLY A 241 -0.66 -3.83 -4.67
CA GLY A 241 -0.66 -2.36 -4.71
C GLY A 241 0.72 -1.80 -5.03
N HIS A 242 0.75 -0.50 -5.24
CA HIS A 242 1.96 0.26 -5.52
C HIS A 242 1.97 1.56 -4.73
N ASP A 243 3.15 2.18 -4.63
CA ASP A 243 3.26 3.56 -4.18
C ASP A 243 2.97 4.47 -5.37
N ILE A 244 1.68 4.85 -5.54
CA ILE A 244 1.25 5.72 -6.64
C ILE A 244 1.95 7.07 -6.54
N GLY A 245 2.61 7.44 -7.63
CA GLY A 245 3.48 8.61 -7.73
C GLY A 245 4.96 8.32 -7.49
N GLY A 246 5.31 7.08 -7.10
CA GLY A 246 6.65 6.63 -6.78
C GLY A 246 7.09 7.00 -5.36
N HIS A 247 7.90 6.14 -4.75
CA HIS A 247 8.31 6.31 -3.35
C HIS A 247 9.41 7.38 -3.21
N MET A 248 10.40 7.38 -4.11
CA MET A 248 11.59 8.24 -3.98
C MET A 248 12.00 8.90 -5.30
N PHE A 249 12.78 9.95 -5.17
CA PHE A 249 13.42 10.64 -6.30
C PHE A 249 14.87 10.22 -6.49
N LYS A 250 15.32 10.25 -7.74
CA LYS A 250 16.75 10.29 -8.03
C LYS A 250 17.33 11.62 -7.57
N LYS A 251 18.65 11.66 -7.40
CA LYS A 251 19.37 12.85 -6.92
C LYS A 251 19.10 14.08 -7.78
N GLU A 252 19.02 13.90 -9.07
CA GLU A 252 18.83 14.97 -10.07
C GLU A 252 17.37 15.48 -10.16
N THR A 253 16.39 14.71 -9.68
CA THR A 253 14.97 15.10 -9.72
C THR A 253 14.70 16.21 -8.70
N LYS A 254 14.13 17.31 -9.14
CA LYS A 254 13.94 18.52 -8.32
C LYS A 254 12.55 18.64 -7.69
N ALA A 255 11.53 18.13 -8.38
CA ALA A 255 10.14 18.23 -7.95
C ALA A 255 9.30 17.09 -8.54
N THR A 256 8.09 16.88 -8.02
CA THR A 256 7.10 15.98 -8.59
C THR A 256 6.72 16.45 -10.00
N ASP A 257 6.79 15.54 -10.97
CA ASP A 257 6.23 15.74 -12.30
C ASP A 257 4.69 15.60 -12.20
N PRO A 258 3.93 16.67 -12.45
CA PRO A 258 2.46 16.64 -12.31
C PRO A 258 1.79 15.68 -13.29
N GLU A 259 2.29 15.58 -14.53
CA GLU A 259 1.72 14.68 -15.52
C GLU A 259 1.96 13.22 -15.13
N LEU A 260 3.20 12.86 -14.80
CA LEU A 260 3.54 11.51 -14.34
C LEU A 260 2.67 11.11 -13.14
N TYR A 261 2.51 11.99 -12.15
CA TYR A 261 1.71 11.70 -10.98
C TYR A 261 0.22 11.51 -11.34
N THR A 262 -0.32 12.34 -12.23
CA THR A 262 -1.70 12.21 -12.73
C THR A 262 -1.90 10.90 -13.49
N ARG A 263 -0.99 10.54 -14.40
CA ARG A 263 -1.04 9.27 -15.14
C ARG A 263 -0.95 8.05 -14.22
N TRP A 264 -0.14 8.16 -13.18
CA TRP A 264 -0.04 7.11 -12.18
C TRP A 264 -1.34 6.93 -11.38
N LEU A 265 -2.02 8.03 -11.03
CA LEU A 265 -3.35 7.98 -10.43
C LEU A 265 -4.38 7.34 -11.38
N GLN A 266 -4.39 7.75 -12.65
CA GLN A 266 -5.27 7.16 -13.67
C GLN A 266 -5.05 5.65 -13.81
N TYR A 267 -3.79 5.19 -13.87
CA TYR A 267 -3.46 3.77 -13.84
C TYR A 267 -3.93 3.10 -12.53
N GLY A 268 -3.71 3.74 -11.40
CA GLY A 268 -4.06 3.23 -10.08
C GLY A 268 -5.54 2.90 -9.92
N VAL A 269 -6.44 3.56 -10.65
CA VAL A 269 -7.88 3.25 -10.66
C VAL A 269 -8.13 1.79 -10.98
N PHE A 270 -7.33 1.20 -11.87
CA PHE A 270 -7.45 -0.17 -12.36
C PHE A 270 -6.46 -1.13 -11.71
N THR A 271 -6.03 -0.82 -10.48
CA THR A 271 -5.21 -1.73 -9.65
C THR A 271 -6.03 -2.26 -8.48
N PRO A 272 -5.68 -3.40 -7.88
CA PRO A 272 -6.40 -3.94 -6.75
C PRO A 272 -6.42 -2.97 -5.56
N ILE A 273 -5.28 -2.38 -5.22
CA ILE A 273 -5.11 -1.44 -4.10
C ILE A 273 -4.73 -0.06 -4.63
N PHE A 274 -5.52 0.94 -4.27
CA PHE A 274 -5.38 2.31 -4.73
C PHE A 274 -4.82 3.20 -3.63
N LYS A 275 -3.47 3.30 -3.55
CA LYS A 275 -2.74 3.98 -2.48
C LYS A 275 -1.69 4.94 -3.04
N THR A 276 -1.77 6.23 -2.69
CA THR A 276 -0.66 7.16 -2.86
C THR A 276 0.34 7.01 -1.73
N HIS A 277 1.64 7.14 -2.03
CA HIS A 277 2.68 7.11 -1.00
C HIS A 277 3.95 7.84 -1.48
N SER A 278 4.83 8.22 -0.53
CA SER A 278 6.19 8.65 -0.81
C SER A 278 7.06 8.61 0.45
N THR A 279 8.38 8.59 0.25
CA THR A 279 9.35 8.82 1.31
C THR A 279 9.32 10.27 1.81
N LYS A 280 9.98 10.52 2.93
CA LYS A 280 10.15 11.82 3.57
C LYS A 280 11.18 12.68 2.83
N ASP A 281 10.80 13.16 1.66
CA ASP A 281 11.58 14.06 0.83
C ASP A 281 10.73 15.31 0.51
N PRO A 282 11.16 16.53 0.90
CA PRO A 282 10.38 17.75 0.69
C PRO A 282 10.19 18.12 -0.79
N ARG A 283 10.95 17.52 -1.71
CA ARG A 283 10.78 17.71 -3.15
C ARG A 283 9.58 16.93 -3.71
N ILE A 284 9.12 15.91 -2.95
CA ILE A 284 8.00 15.07 -3.38
C ILE A 284 6.70 15.64 -2.83
N GLU A 285 5.83 16.10 -3.72
CA GLU A 285 4.49 16.53 -3.35
C GLU A 285 3.47 15.42 -3.61
N ARG A 286 2.54 15.22 -2.65
CA ARG A 286 1.43 14.27 -2.76
C ARG A 286 0.07 14.89 -2.55
N TYR A 287 0.03 16.14 -2.09
CA TYR A 287 -1.22 16.88 -1.97
C TYR A 287 -1.73 17.27 -3.35
N LEU A 288 -2.86 16.71 -3.75
CA LEU A 288 -3.44 16.88 -5.10
C LEU A 288 -3.75 18.34 -5.42
N TRP A 289 -4.11 19.14 -4.44
CA TRP A 289 -4.42 20.56 -4.61
C TRP A 289 -3.20 21.47 -4.84
N PHE A 290 -1.99 20.94 -4.74
CA PHE A 290 -0.79 21.66 -5.17
C PHE A 290 -0.55 21.58 -6.68
N PHE A 291 -1.39 20.83 -7.39
CA PHE A 291 -1.38 20.71 -8.84
C PHE A 291 -2.70 21.24 -9.44
N PRO A 292 -2.95 22.57 -9.39
CA PRO A 292 -4.26 23.14 -9.71
C PRO A 292 -4.73 22.80 -11.12
N ASP A 293 -3.82 22.77 -12.09
CA ASP A 293 -4.12 22.44 -13.50
C ASP A 293 -4.47 20.95 -13.71
N HIS A 294 -4.08 20.08 -12.78
CA HIS A 294 -4.30 18.63 -12.81
C HIS A 294 -5.36 18.15 -11.81
N LEU A 295 -5.75 19.00 -10.86
CA LEU A 295 -6.60 18.61 -9.73
C LEU A 295 -7.91 17.96 -10.18
N PHE A 296 -8.56 18.48 -11.22
CA PHE A 296 -9.83 17.95 -11.72
C PHE A 296 -9.66 16.52 -12.27
N VAL A 297 -8.61 16.29 -13.07
CA VAL A 297 -8.31 14.97 -13.63
C VAL A 297 -7.96 13.97 -12.53
N MET A 298 -7.12 14.37 -11.55
CA MET A 298 -6.76 13.54 -10.41
C MET A 298 -7.99 13.18 -9.56
N ARG A 299 -8.83 14.16 -9.26
CA ARG A 299 -10.09 13.96 -8.52
C ARG A 299 -11.04 13.02 -9.25
N ASP A 300 -11.23 13.23 -10.53
CA ASP A 300 -12.16 12.45 -11.34
C ASP A 300 -11.67 11.00 -11.50
N ALA A 301 -10.36 10.77 -11.58
CA ALA A 301 -9.76 9.44 -11.50
C ALA A 301 -10.08 8.74 -10.15
N ILE A 302 -9.93 9.43 -9.02
CA ILE A 302 -10.27 8.87 -7.71
C ILE A 302 -11.77 8.58 -7.65
N ARG A 303 -12.62 9.49 -8.10
CA ARG A 303 -14.09 9.29 -8.11
C ARG A 303 -14.52 8.14 -9.02
N LEU A 304 -13.86 7.97 -10.17
CA LEU A 304 -14.09 6.81 -11.04
C LEU A 304 -13.85 5.50 -10.30
N ARG A 305 -12.81 5.42 -9.46
CA ARG A 305 -12.57 4.24 -8.61
C ARG A 305 -13.77 3.92 -7.72
N TYR A 306 -14.41 4.93 -7.14
CA TYR A 306 -15.61 4.74 -6.31
C TYR A 306 -16.84 4.36 -7.13
N THR A 307 -16.98 4.90 -8.34
CA THR A 307 -18.03 4.49 -9.28
C THR A 307 -17.87 3.00 -9.65
N LEU A 308 -16.64 2.53 -9.80
CA LEU A 308 -16.33 1.14 -10.09
C LEU A 308 -16.36 0.21 -8.85
N ALA A 309 -16.62 0.72 -7.65
CA ALA A 309 -16.54 -0.07 -6.42
C ALA A 309 -17.38 -1.37 -6.45
N PRO A 310 -18.62 -1.41 -6.96
CA PRO A 310 -19.38 -2.65 -7.09
C PRO A 310 -18.72 -3.66 -8.03
N TYR A 311 -18.18 -3.19 -9.14
CA TYR A 311 -17.45 -4.01 -10.11
C TYR A 311 -16.18 -4.61 -9.51
N VAL A 312 -15.36 -3.77 -8.87
CA VAL A 312 -14.13 -4.18 -8.18
C VAL A 312 -14.43 -5.20 -7.08
N TYR A 313 -15.51 -5.00 -6.33
CA TYR A 313 -15.93 -5.92 -5.28
C TYR A 313 -16.36 -7.28 -5.83
N ASN A 314 -17.05 -7.30 -6.98
CA ASN A 314 -17.41 -8.54 -7.67
C ASN A 314 -16.18 -9.25 -8.24
N ALA A 315 -15.23 -8.53 -8.85
CA ALA A 315 -13.98 -9.11 -9.33
C ALA A 315 -13.14 -9.70 -8.18
N ALA A 316 -13.16 -9.05 -7.00
CA ALA A 316 -12.53 -9.60 -5.80
C ALA A 316 -13.25 -10.86 -5.29
N ARG A 317 -14.57 -10.94 -5.41
CA ARG A 317 -15.33 -12.14 -5.08
C ARG A 317 -15.00 -13.28 -6.04
N GLU A 318 -14.91 -13.00 -7.32
CA GLU A 318 -14.50 -13.97 -8.34
C GLU A 318 -13.09 -14.49 -8.07
N ASN A 319 -12.14 -13.61 -7.75
CA ASN A 319 -10.80 -14.02 -7.34
C ASN A 319 -10.82 -14.99 -6.14
N TYR A 320 -11.66 -14.74 -5.15
CA TYR A 320 -11.84 -15.65 -4.01
C TYR A 320 -12.39 -17.02 -4.42
N ASP A 321 -13.36 -17.05 -5.32
CA ASP A 321 -14.06 -18.28 -5.72
C ASP A 321 -13.23 -19.13 -6.72
N THR A 322 -12.44 -18.50 -7.58
CA THR A 322 -11.77 -19.16 -8.71
C THR A 322 -10.23 -19.14 -8.63
N GLY A 323 -9.64 -18.27 -7.81
CA GLY A 323 -8.21 -17.99 -7.82
C GLY A 323 -7.75 -17.07 -8.94
N VAL A 324 -8.62 -16.66 -9.86
CA VAL A 324 -8.27 -15.74 -10.97
C VAL A 324 -8.22 -14.31 -10.47
N GLY A 325 -7.06 -13.66 -10.60
CA GLY A 325 -6.85 -12.27 -10.17
C GLY A 325 -7.70 -11.27 -10.96
N MET A 326 -8.05 -10.14 -10.30
CA MET A 326 -8.82 -9.09 -10.97
C MET A 326 -8.01 -8.33 -12.03
N CYS A 327 -6.69 -8.29 -11.92
CA CYS A 327 -5.79 -7.84 -12.97
C CYS A 327 -5.10 -9.07 -13.57
N ARG A 328 -5.35 -9.36 -14.83
CA ARG A 328 -4.76 -10.54 -15.46
C ARG A 328 -4.20 -10.23 -16.84
N PRO A 329 -3.05 -10.86 -17.21
CA PRO A 329 -2.49 -10.69 -18.53
C PRO A 329 -3.48 -11.08 -19.62
N MET A 330 -3.37 -10.45 -20.79
CA MET A 330 -4.26 -10.72 -21.94
C MET A 330 -4.28 -12.20 -22.38
N TYR A 331 -3.19 -12.92 -22.16
CA TYR A 331 -3.09 -14.35 -22.52
C TYR A 331 -3.93 -15.30 -21.61
N TYR A 332 -4.53 -14.80 -20.54
CA TYR A 332 -5.49 -15.63 -19.77
C TYR A 332 -6.76 -15.90 -20.57
N ASP A 333 -7.27 -14.86 -21.25
CA ASP A 333 -8.51 -14.95 -22.03
C ASP A 333 -8.24 -15.27 -23.51
N HIS A 334 -7.00 -15.02 -23.99
CA HIS A 334 -6.61 -15.19 -25.38
C HIS A 334 -5.27 -15.95 -25.53
N PRO A 335 -5.16 -17.19 -24.99
CA PRO A 335 -3.89 -17.93 -24.97
C PRO A 335 -3.36 -18.31 -26.35
N GLU A 336 -4.23 -18.39 -27.36
CA GLU A 336 -3.89 -18.77 -28.73
C GLU A 336 -3.45 -17.59 -29.62
N ARG A 337 -3.35 -16.37 -29.02
CA ARG A 337 -3.02 -15.16 -29.75
C ARG A 337 -1.66 -14.65 -29.36
N ASP A 338 -0.73 -14.59 -30.31
CA ASP A 338 0.62 -14.08 -30.07
C ASP A 338 0.62 -12.62 -29.56
N GLU A 339 -0.35 -11.82 -30.02
CA GLU A 339 -0.51 -10.44 -29.60
C GLU A 339 -0.74 -10.31 -28.10
N ALA A 340 -1.43 -11.29 -27.48
CA ALA A 340 -1.73 -11.28 -26.05
C ALA A 340 -0.49 -11.37 -25.16
N TYR A 341 0.63 -11.88 -25.70
CA TYR A 341 1.92 -12.00 -25.01
C TYR A 341 2.84 -10.78 -25.25
N ASN A 342 2.47 -9.89 -26.18
CA ASN A 342 3.29 -8.79 -26.64
C ASN A 342 2.74 -7.40 -26.28
N VAL A 343 1.81 -7.32 -25.30
CA VAL A 343 1.17 -6.08 -24.81
C VAL A 343 1.33 -5.96 -23.29
N PRO A 344 2.55 -5.75 -22.78
CA PRO A 344 2.84 -5.82 -21.34
C PRO A 344 2.15 -4.74 -20.51
N GLU A 345 1.80 -3.58 -21.10
CA GLU A 345 1.12 -2.49 -20.38
C GLU A 345 -0.42 -2.56 -20.49
N GLN A 346 -0.94 -3.65 -21.06
CA GLN A 346 -2.37 -3.90 -21.27
C GLN A 346 -2.79 -5.16 -20.52
N PHE A 347 -3.95 -5.11 -19.85
CA PHE A 347 -4.45 -6.23 -19.05
C PHE A 347 -5.98 -6.18 -18.94
N MET A 348 -6.57 -7.32 -18.60
CA MET A 348 -7.98 -7.34 -18.22
C MET A 348 -8.11 -6.99 -16.74
N PHE A 349 -8.97 -6.03 -16.47
CA PHE A 349 -9.40 -5.66 -15.12
C PHE A 349 -10.83 -6.20 -14.89
N GLY A 350 -10.95 -7.30 -14.15
CA GLY A 350 -12.18 -8.09 -14.15
C GLY A 350 -12.45 -8.70 -15.53
N ASN A 351 -13.72 -9.00 -15.84
CA ASN A 351 -14.10 -9.70 -17.05
C ASN A 351 -14.34 -8.80 -18.26
N ASP A 352 -14.68 -7.52 -18.03
CA ASP A 352 -15.27 -6.68 -19.07
C ASP A 352 -14.43 -5.44 -19.39
N ILE A 353 -13.42 -5.12 -18.57
CA ILE A 353 -12.61 -3.91 -18.76
C ILE A 353 -11.22 -4.28 -19.25
N LEU A 354 -10.89 -3.86 -20.46
CA LEU A 354 -9.52 -3.83 -20.97
C LEU A 354 -8.88 -2.53 -20.50
N ALA A 355 -7.88 -2.64 -19.65
CA ALA A 355 -7.13 -1.52 -19.12
C ALA A 355 -5.77 -1.40 -19.79
N THR A 356 -5.37 -0.18 -20.11
CA THR A 356 -4.02 0.13 -20.57
C THR A 356 -3.56 1.45 -19.96
N ALA A 357 -2.29 1.53 -19.56
CA ALA A 357 -1.75 2.73 -18.95
C ALA A 357 -1.09 3.63 -20.00
N VAL A 358 -1.31 4.93 -19.88
CA VAL A 358 -0.47 5.91 -20.58
C VAL A 358 0.83 6.04 -19.78
N VAL A 359 1.92 5.59 -20.36
CA VAL A 359 3.23 5.41 -19.68
C VAL A 359 4.33 6.31 -20.22
N GLU A 360 3.97 7.22 -21.08
CA GLU A 360 4.84 8.24 -21.65
C GLU A 360 4.19 9.63 -21.55
N PRO A 361 4.98 10.68 -21.45
CA PRO A 361 4.43 12.04 -21.41
C PRO A 361 3.74 12.41 -22.73
N VAL A 362 2.89 13.43 -22.68
CA VAL A 362 2.31 14.01 -23.91
C VAL A 362 3.42 14.55 -24.81
N ASP A 363 3.22 14.41 -26.11
CA ASP A 363 4.05 15.10 -27.10
C ASP A 363 3.89 16.62 -26.95
N SER A 364 5.00 17.33 -26.88
CA SER A 364 5.01 18.78 -26.59
C SER A 364 4.39 19.66 -27.67
N VAL A 365 4.22 19.13 -28.89
CA VAL A 365 3.64 19.85 -30.04
C VAL A 365 2.15 19.62 -30.12
N THR A 366 1.72 18.36 -29.97
CA THR A 366 0.32 17.95 -30.10
C THR A 366 -0.46 18.02 -28.80
N GLY A 367 0.21 17.97 -27.64
CA GLY A 367 -0.42 17.85 -26.34
C GLY A 367 -1.10 16.49 -26.09
N LEU A 368 -0.77 15.49 -26.89
CA LEU A 368 -1.38 14.16 -26.85
C LEU A 368 -0.34 13.08 -26.52
N ALA A 369 -0.73 12.10 -25.75
CA ALA A 369 0.04 10.89 -25.52
C ALA A 369 -0.49 9.76 -26.42
N ALA A 370 0.39 9.13 -27.17
CA ALA A 370 0.03 8.01 -28.05
C ALA A 370 0.00 6.70 -27.27
N ARG A 371 -0.94 5.83 -27.62
CA ARG A 371 -1.01 4.49 -27.03
C ARG A 371 -1.42 3.46 -28.08
N ARG A 372 -0.62 2.41 -28.24
CA ARG A 372 -0.98 1.26 -29.06
C ARG A 372 -1.76 0.27 -28.21
N ILE A 373 -2.97 -0.08 -28.68
CA ILE A 373 -3.89 -0.97 -27.98
C ILE A 373 -4.25 -2.12 -28.92
N TRP A 374 -4.00 -3.35 -28.48
CA TRP A 374 -4.53 -4.52 -29.16
C TRP A 374 -5.93 -4.80 -28.64
N PHE A 375 -6.91 -4.76 -29.54
CA PHE A 375 -8.29 -5.13 -29.26
C PHE A 375 -8.52 -6.58 -29.66
N PRO A 376 -8.77 -7.50 -28.71
CA PRO A 376 -9.24 -8.86 -29.04
C PRO A 376 -10.50 -8.84 -29.89
N GLU A 377 -10.85 -9.96 -30.51
CA GLU A 377 -12.07 -10.07 -31.29
C GLU A 377 -13.32 -9.63 -30.50
N GLY A 378 -14.21 -8.94 -31.15
CA GLY A 378 -15.42 -8.38 -30.55
C GLY A 378 -15.55 -6.86 -30.74
N ARG A 379 -16.47 -6.25 -30.02
CA ARG A 379 -16.67 -4.78 -30.01
C ARG A 379 -16.25 -4.19 -28.69
N TRP A 380 -15.45 -3.15 -28.76
CA TRP A 380 -14.90 -2.45 -27.59
C TRP A 380 -15.37 -1.00 -27.59
N TYR A 381 -15.61 -0.48 -26.42
CA TYR A 381 -16.03 0.91 -26.24
C TYR A 381 -15.04 1.61 -25.31
N ASP A 382 -14.49 2.72 -25.79
CA ASP A 382 -13.67 3.60 -24.93
C ASP A 382 -14.58 4.26 -23.89
N CYS A 383 -14.29 4.01 -22.60
CA CYS A 383 -15.11 4.51 -21.50
C CYS A 383 -15.05 6.04 -21.35
N ALA A 384 -13.98 6.69 -21.83
CA ALA A 384 -13.81 8.13 -21.73
C ALA A 384 -14.54 8.89 -22.88
N THR A 385 -14.50 8.34 -24.09
CA THR A 385 -15.00 9.01 -25.30
C THR A 385 -16.32 8.42 -25.81
N GLY A 386 -16.65 7.18 -25.43
CA GLY A 386 -17.75 6.41 -26.01
C GLY A 386 -17.48 5.91 -27.42
N ALA A 387 -16.29 6.11 -27.97
CA ALA A 387 -15.90 5.62 -29.29
C ALA A 387 -15.90 4.08 -29.31
N MET A 388 -16.40 3.52 -30.43
CA MET A 388 -16.45 2.08 -30.66
C MET A 388 -15.29 1.63 -31.54
N TYR A 389 -14.68 0.50 -31.17
CA TYR A 389 -13.62 -0.15 -31.94
C TYR A 389 -14.01 -1.59 -32.25
N GLU A 390 -13.85 -1.99 -33.50
CA GLU A 390 -13.92 -3.40 -33.90
C GLU A 390 -12.62 -4.08 -33.51
N GLY A 391 -12.71 -5.25 -32.85
CA GLY A 391 -11.56 -6.02 -32.40
C GLY A 391 -10.85 -6.81 -33.51
N GLY A 392 -9.90 -7.67 -33.11
CA GLY A 392 -9.03 -8.43 -33.99
C GLY A 392 -7.88 -7.62 -34.59
N ARG A 393 -7.58 -6.44 -34.04
CA ARG A 393 -6.55 -5.53 -34.58
C ARG A 393 -5.90 -4.67 -33.48
N THR A 394 -4.76 -4.08 -33.82
CA THR A 394 -4.07 -3.07 -33.00
C THR A 394 -4.34 -1.69 -33.57
N GLU A 395 -4.71 -0.76 -32.70
CA GLU A 395 -4.92 0.67 -33.02
C GLU A 395 -3.93 1.52 -32.24
N GLU A 396 -3.56 2.65 -32.84
CA GLU A 396 -2.85 3.71 -32.12
C GLU A 396 -3.84 4.83 -31.78
N LEU A 397 -4.07 4.99 -30.49
CA LEU A 397 -4.97 6.00 -29.96
C LEU A 397 -4.21 7.12 -29.28
N HIS A 398 -4.79 8.33 -29.26
CA HIS A 398 -4.17 9.52 -28.72
C HIS A 398 -5.05 10.11 -27.62
N TYR A 399 -4.45 10.36 -26.48
CA TYR A 399 -5.13 10.81 -25.28
C TYR A 399 -4.58 12.15 -24.78
N THR A 400 -5.46 13.05 -24.41
CA THR A 400 -5.11 14.19 -23.54
C THR A 400 -4.81 13.69 -22.12
N LEU A 401 -4.45 14.60 -21.24
CA LEU A 401 -4.30 14.28 -19.82
C LEU A 401 -5.64 13.88 -19.20
#